data_5617cfd992e12e9d614ddbd46aba9029
#
_entry.id   5617cfd992e12e9d614ddbd46aba9029
#
_cell.length_a   1.000
_cell.length_b   1.000
_cell.length_c   1.000
_cell.angle_alpha   90.00
_cell.angle_beta   90.00
_cell.angle_gamma   90.00
#
_symmetry.space_group_name_H-M   'P 1'
#
loop_
_entity.id
_entity.type
_entity.pdbx_description
1 polymer ?
#
loop_
_entity_poly.entity_id
_entity_poly.type
_entity_poly.pdbx_seq_one_letter_code
_entity_poly.pdbx_strand_id
1 'polypeptide(L)'
;MAVWTKNVHKLIPSFGIRFSQRSSVDEIDVQRLNRLADVWWNEDGEMRLLHSMNKLRIKFIVNGLVNTGRITQKDYNKPEPLEGMKLLDVGCGGGILAEPLARLGANTTGLDAGKDLIDVAKVHAAKDPALAARLCYMHNTIEEHADHNKETYDAVVASEVIEHVADKKIFVDRCVATLKDAIRMPM
;
A
#
# COMPACT_ATOMS: atom_id res chain seq x y z
N MET A 1 -1.77 8.77 7.15
CA MET A 1 -2.04 7.37 6.70
C MET A 1 -3.48 7.23 6.26
N ALA A 2 -3.70 6.67 5.09
CA ALA A 2 -5.03 6.36 4.58
C ALA A 2 -5.11 4.88 4.18
N VAL A 3 -6.26 4.26 4.47
CA VAL A 3 -6.60 2.91 4.03
C VAL A 3 -7.93 3.00 3.31
N TRP A 4 -7.97 2.59 2.06
CA TRP A 4 -9.18 2.62 1.27
C TRP A 4 -9.72 1.23 1.01
N THR A 5 -11.03 1.13 1.18
CA THR A 5 -11.85 -0.01 0.75
C THR A 5 -13.12 0.55 0.13
N LYS A 6 -13.60 -0.01 -0.97
CA LYS A 6 -14.88 0.44 -1.53
C LYS A 6 -16.04 -0.04 -0.65
N ASN A 7 -16.84 0.89 -0.13
CA ASN A 7 -18.12 0.62 0.52
C ASN A 7 -19.29 0.90 -0.47
N VAL A 8 -20.29 0.04 -0.49
CA VAL A 8 -21.34 -0.07 -1.52
C VAL A 8 -22.38 1.09 -1.52
N HIS A 9 -22.19 2.15 -0.78
CA HIS A 9 -23.23 3.17 -0.60
C HIS A 9 -23.00 4.51 -1.32
N LYS A 10 -22.37 4.53 -2.50
CA LYS A 10 -22.61 5.64 -3.46
C LYS A 10 -22.19 5.20 -4.86
N LEU A 11 -23.17 4.97 -5.73
CA LEU A 11 -23.04 5.01 -7.17
C LEU A 11 -22.60 6.43 -7.56
N ILE A 12 -21.31 6.60 -7.82
CA ILE A 12 -20.83 7.75 -8.57
C ILE A 12 -20.98 7.33 -10.04
N PRO A 13 -21.69 8.11 -10.88
CA PRO A 13 -21.79 7.81 -12.30
C PRO A 13 -20.38 7.78 -12.88
N SER A 14 -20.05 6.72 -13.61
CA SER A 14 -18.82 6.61 -14.39
C SER A 14 -18.87 7.64 -15.51
N PHE A 15 -18.49 8.86 -15.22
CA PHE A 15 -18.06 9.79 -16.27
C PHE A 15 -16.74 9.23 -16.81
N GLY A 16 -16.72 8.93 -18.12
CA GLY A 16 -15.52 8.54 -18.85
C GLY A 16 -14.51 9.71 -18.86
N ILE A 17 -13.82 9.90 -17.77
CA ILE A 17 -12.72 10.86 -17.68
C ILE A 17 -11.55 10.23 -18.43
N ARG A 18 -11.21 10.78 -19.59
CA ARG A 18 -9.88 10.59 -20.18
C ARG A 18 -8.90 11.16 -19.17
N PHE A 19 -8.25 10.27 -18.40
CA PHE A 19 -7.14 10.68 -17.54
C PHE A 19 -6.02 11.20 -18.45
N SER A 20 -5.80 12.50 -18.40
CA SER A 20 -4.59 13.13 -18.93
C SER A 20 -3.37 12.46 -18.27
N GLN A 21 -2.26 12.35 -18.98
CA GLN A 21 -0.97 11.79 -18.52
C GLN A 21 -0.30 12.68 -17.44
N ARG A 22 -1.06 13.20 -16.48
CA ARG A 22 -0.49 13.96 -15.37
C ARG A 22 -0.09 12.99 -14.27
N SER A 23 1.19 13.03 -13.91
CA SER A 23 1.75 12.33 -12.76
C SER A 23 1.40 13.06 -11.46
N SER A 24 1.11 12.33 -10.39
CA SER A 24 1.03 12.89 -9.04
C SER A 24 2.40 12.95 -8.35
N VAL A 25 3.44 12.42 -8.96
CA VAL A 25 4.78 12.31 -8.38
C VAL A 25 5.44 13.66 -8.24
N ASP A 26 6.03 13.94 -7.08
CA ASP A 26 7.00 15.02 -6.87
C ASP A 26 8.42 14.45 -7.00
N GLU A 27 9.06 14.73 -8.13
CA GLU A 27 10.40 14.21 -8.44
C GLU A 27 11.46 14.68 -7.45
N ILE A 28 11.30 15.86 -6.86
CA ILE A 28 12.27 16.42 -5.89
C ILE A 28 12.20 15.61 -4.60
N ASP A 29 11.00 15.29 -4.12
CA ASP A 29 10.80 14.47 -2.92
C ASP A 29 11.23 13.03 -3.16
N VAL A 30 10.96 12.44 -4.33
CA VAL A 30 11.45 11.10 -4.68
C VAL A 30 12.98 11.05 -4.63
N GLN A 31 13.67 12.03 -5.22
CA GLN A 31 15.14 12.07 -5.17
C GLN A 31 15.67 12.26 -3.74
N ARG A 32 14.99 13.07 -2.93
CA ARG A 32 15.36 13.28 -1.53
C ARG A 32 15.24 11.98 -0.72
N LEU A 33 14.14 11.26 -0.88
CA LEU A 33 13.88 10.00 -0.16
C LEU A 33 14.82 8.88 -0.65
N ASN A 34 15.12 8.81 -1.94
CA ASN A 34 16.09 7.83 -2.48
C ASN A 34 17.46 7.93 -1.81
N ARG A 35 17.92 9.12 -1.42
CA ARG A 35 19.21 9.29 -0.72
C ARG A 35 19.24 8.64 0.66
N LEU A 36 18.08 8.29 1.22
CA LEU A 36 17.97 7.62 2.51
C LEU A 36 17.93 6.10 2.39
N ALA A 37 18.04 5.54 1.18
CA ALA A 37 17.90 4.11 0.92
C ALA A 37 18.86 3.27 1.79
N ASP A 38 20.13 3.63 1.85
CA ASP A 38 21.15 2.87 2.60
C ASP A 38 20.90 2.82 4.12
N VAL A 39 20.19 3.82 4.66
CA VAL A 39 19.89 3.92 6.11
C VAL A 39 18.43 3.57 6.45
N TRP A 40 17.63 3.16 5.46
CA TRP A 40 16.19 2.95 5.61
C TRP A 40 15.81 1.95 6.70
N TRP A 41 16.60 0.89 6.86
CA TRP A 41 16.39 -0.16 7.86
C TRP A 41 17.18 0.05 9.17
N ASN A 42 17.81 1.20 9.35
CA ASN A 42 18.43 1.57 10.63
C ASN A 42 17.33 2.06 11.59
N GLU A 43 16.94 1.22 12.54
CA GLU A 43 15.86 1.51 13.49
C GLU A 43 16.22 2.66 14.47
N ASP A 44 17.49 2.97 14.64
CA ASP A 44 17.98 4.07 15.47
C ASP A 44 18.30 5.33 14.65
N GLY A 45 18.19 5.26 13.32
CA GLY A 45 18.50 6.33 12.38
C GLY A 45 17.33 7.26 12.07
N GLU A 46 17.40 7.89 10.90
CA GLU A 46 16.41 8.85 10.42
C GLU A 46 15.01 8.23 10.27
N MET A 47 14.93 6.93 9.95
CA MET A 47 13.66 6.21 9.79
C MET A 47 13.09 5.66 11.10
N ARG A 48 13.69 5.96 12.25
CA ARG A 48 13.27 5.48 13.57
C ARG A 48 11.78 5.69 13.84
N LEU A 49 11.23 6.85 13.45
CA LEU A 49 9.81 7.13 13.66
C LEU A 49 8.91 6.18 12.86
N LEU A 50 9.26 5.87 11.62
CA LEU A 50 8.50 4.92 10.79
C LEU A 50 8.52 3.52 11.41
N HIS A 51 9.68 3.06 11.90
CA HIS A 51 9.82 1.78 12.57
C HIS A 51 8.98 1.74 13.86
N SER A 52 9.08 2.76 14.71
CA SER A 52 8.38 2.81 16.00
C SER A 52 6.85 2.88 15.85
N MET A 53 6.35 3.60 14.83
CA MET A 53 4.92 3.72 14.55
C MET A 53 4.32 2.45 13.90
N ASN A 54 5.14 1.53 13.43
CA ASN A 54 4.68 0.44 12.58
C ASN A 54 3.63 -0.45 13.27
N LYS A 55 3.82 -0.74 14.55
CA LYS A 55 2.83 -1.50 15.35
C LYS A 55 1.45 -0.83 15.39
N LEU A 56 1.41 0.50 15.49
CA LEU A 56 0.16 1.26 15.47
C LEU A 56 -0.46 1.28 14.09
N ARG A 57 0.34 1.46 13.04
CA ARG A 57 -0.12 1.44 11.65
C ARG A 57 -0.76 0.10 11.28
N ILE A 58 -0.10 -1.01 11.60
CA ILE A 58 -0.62 -2.36 11.35
C ILE A 58 -1.96 -2.56 12.07
N LYS A 59 -2.02 -2.22 13.37
CA LYS A 59 -3.26 -2.34 14.14
C LYS A 59 -4.40 -1.49 13.54
N PHE A 60 -4.09 -0.28 13.10
CA PHE A 60 -5.06 0.60 12.45
C PHE A 60 -5.58 0.00 11.14
N ILE A 61 -4.70 -0.55 10.30
CA ILE A 61 -5.06 -1.19 9.03
C ILE A 61 -5.97 -2.38 9.29
N VAL A 62 -5.57 -3.31 10.16
CA VAL A 62 -6.34 -4.53 10.45
C VAL A 62 -7.71 -4.18 11.04
N ASN A 63 -7.78 -3.24 11.99
CA ASN A 63 -9.06 -2.75 12.53
C ASN A 63 -9.93 -2.11 11.45
N GLY A 64 -9.34 -1.33 10.54
CA GLY A 64 -10.04 -0.75 9.41
C GLY A 64 -10.67 -1.81 8.49
N LEU A 65 -9.96 -2.91 8.25
CA LEU A 65 -10.46 -4.02 7.46
C LEU A 65 -11.60 -4.78 8.16
N VAL A 66 -11.55 -4.93 9.50
CA VAL A 66 -12.68 -5.46 10.29
C VAL A 66 -13.88 -4.53 10.20
N ASN A 67 -13.68 -3.24 10.45
CA ASN A 67 -14.77 -2.24 10.47
C ASN A 67 -15.46 -2.09 9.11
N THR A 68 -14.75 -2.36 8.02
CA THR A 68 -15.30 -2.35 6.66
C THR A 68 -15.83 -3.70 6.21
N GLY A 69 -15.80 -4.73 7.07
CA GLY A 69 -16.29 -6.07 6.77
C GLY A 69 -15.42 -6.85 5.77
N ARG A 70 -14.19 -6.41 5.52
CA ARG A 70 -13.24 -7.12 4.62
C ARG A 70 -12.67 -8.36 5.27
N ILE A 71 -12.51 -8.35 6.59
CA ILE A 71 -12.18 -9.50 7.41
C ILE A 71 -13.18 -9.59 8.57
N THR A 72 -13.38 -10.80 9.09
CA THR A 72 -14.28 -11.01 10.22
C THR A 72 -13.54 -10.85 11.55
N GLN A 73 -14.28 -10.64 12.65
CA GLN A 73 -13.69 -10.63 13.99
C GLN A 73 -13.04 -11.97 14.34
N LYS A 74 -13.53 -13.08 13.75
CA LYS A 74 -12.92 -14.39 13.89
C LYS A 74 -11.55 -14.45 13.22
N ASP A 75 -11.42 -13.86 12.03
CA ASP A 75 -10.15 -13.82 11.29
C ASP A 75 -9.13 -12.91 11.97
N TYR A 76 -9.58 -11.80 12.57
CA TYR A 76 -8.72 -10.90 13.35
C TYR A 76 -7.90 -11.62 14.43
N ASN A 77 -8.47 -12.67 15.03
CA ASN A 77 -7.83 -13.43 16.12
C ASN A 77 -6.92 -14.58 15.61
N LYS A 78 -6.77 -14.74 14.30
CA LYS A 78 -5.85 -15.74 13.73
C LYS A 78 -4.40 -15.22 13.73
N PRO A 79 -3.41 -16.14 13.68
CA PRO A 79 -2.01 -15.76 13.47
C PRO A 79 -1.78 -14.97 12.18
N GLU A 80 -2.52 -15.31 11.12
CA GLU A 80 -2.48 -14.65 9.81
C GLU A 80 -3.87 -14.04 9.49
N PRO A 81 -4.22 -12.89 10.10
CA PRO A 81 -5.55 -12.31 9.96
C PRO A 81 -5.85 -11.77 8.55
N LEU A 82 -4.82 -11.59 7.72
CA LEU A 82 -4.92 -11.08 6.36
C LEU A 82 -4.74 -12.17 5.30
N GLU A 83 -4.81 -13.45 5.69
CA GLU A 83 -4.61 -14.57 4.78
C GLU A 83 -5.49 -14.47 3.52
N GLY A 84 -4.84 -14.57 2.35
CA GLY A 84 -5.50 -14.52 1.05
C GLY A 84 -5.91 -13.14 0.55
N MET A 85 -5.84 -12.08 1.38
CA MET A 85 -6.11 -10.72 0.92
C MET A 85 -5.01 -10.21 0.00
N LYS A 86 -5.40 -9.47 -1.04
CA LYS A 86 -4.48 -8.73 -1.90
C LYS A 86 -4.41 -7.29 -1.44
N LEU A 87 -3.26 -6.86 -0.96
CA LEU A 87 -3.02 -5.50 -0.49
C LEU A 87 -2.03 -4.77 -1.39
N LEU A 88 -2.29 -3.48 -1.63
CA LEU A 88 -1.36 -2.57 -2.28
C LEU A 88 -0.87 -1.55 -1.24
N ASP A 89 0.44 -1.49 -1.02
CA ASP A 89 1.12 -0.47 -0.22
C ASP A 89 1.75 0.54 -1.17
N VAL A 90 1.11 1.72 -1.33
CA VAL A 90 1.53 2.77 -2.26
C VAL A 90 2.43 3.75 -1.53
N GLY A 91 3.61 4.03 -2.10
CA GLY A 91 4.67 4.76 -1.41
C GLY A 91 5.28 3.89 -0.32
N CYS A 92 5.59 2.61 -0.64
CA CYS A 92 6.06 1.63 0.33
C CYS A 92 7.48 1.92 0.84
N GLY A 93 8.22 2.81 0.17
CA GLY A 93 9.63 3.08 0.48
C GLY A 93 10.45 1.80 0.47
N GLY A 94 11.33 1.64 1.45
CA GLY A 94 12.14 0.43 1.64
C GLY A 94 11.39 -0.75 2.27
N GLY A 95 10.05 -0.73 2.37
CA GLY A 95 9.25 -1.90 2.72
C GLY A 95 8.90 -2.07 4.21
N ILE A 96 9.15 -1.09 5.06
CA ILE A 96 8.91 -1.18 6.53
C ILE A 96 7.47 -1.59 6.85
N LEU A 97 6.47 -1.16 6.08
CA LEU A 97 5.07 -1.53 6.28
C LEU A 97 4.65 -2.76 5.48
N ALA A 98 5.13 -2.89 4.24
CA ALA A 98 4.74 -3.98 3.33
C ALA A 98 5.11 -5.37 3.88
N GLU A 99 6.31 -5.52 4.48
CA GLU A 99 6.75 -6.81 5.03
C GLU A 99 5.86 -7.34 6.17
N PRO A 100 5.54 -6.55 7.22
CA PRO A 100 4.63 -7.01 8.26
C PRO A 100 3.22 -7.36 7.74
N LEU A 101 2.71 -6.64 6.73
CA LEU A 101 1.43 -6.98 6.11
C LEU A 101 1.48 -8.36 5.44
N ALA A 102 2.59 -8.67 4.76
CA ALA A 102 2.82 -9.98 4.17
C ALA A 102 2.96 -11.07 5.24
N ARG A 103 3.66 -10.80 6.37
CA ARG A 103 3.77 -11.74 7.51
C ARG A 103 2.43 -12.01 8.18
N LEU A 104 1.48 -11.09 8.09
CA LEU A 104 0.09 -11.29 8.54
C LEU A 104 -0.78 -12.06 7.53
N GLY A 105 -0.19 -12.60 6.46
CA GLY A 105 -0.85 -13.48 5.50
C GLY A 105 -1.32 -12.80 4.21
N ALA A 106 -1.16 -11.48 4.06
CA ALA A 106 -1.58 -10.79 2.86
C ALA A 106 -0.63 -11.07 1.67
N ASN A 107 -1.21 -11.18 0.47
CA ASN A 107 -0.47 -11.05 -0.78
C ASN A 107 -0.24 -9.54 -1.01
N THR A 108 0.92 -9.06 -0.62
CA THR A 108 1.22 -7.62 -0.60
C THR A 108 2.04 -7.21 -1.83
N THR A 109 1.59 -6.18 -2.51
CA THR A 109 2.40 -5.47 -3.52
C THR A 109 2.85 -4.14 -2.91
N GLY A 110 4.15 -3.94 -2.76
CA GLY A 110 4.75 -2.64 -2.42
C GLY A 110 5.09 -1.88 -3.70
N LEU A 111 4.58 -0.67 -3.82
CA LEU A 111 4.77 0.21 -4.98
C LEU A 111 5.43 1.51 -4.54
N ASP A 112 6.51 1.90 -5.21
CA ASP A 112 7.18 3.18 -4.96
C ASP A 112 7.78 3.76 -6.25
N ALA A 113 7.79 5.08 -6.35
CA ALA A 113 8.41 5.81 -7.45
C ALA A 113 9.95 5.91 -7.29
N GLY A 114 10.48 5.63 -6.10
CA GLY A 114 11.90 5.64 -5.78
C GLY A 114 12.56 4.30 -6.09
N LYS A 115 13.39 4.25 -7.13
CA LYS A 115 14.06 3.01 -7.54
C LYS A 115 14.96 2.45 -6.45
N ASP A 116 15.78 3.29 -5.81
CA ASP A 116 16.75 2.86 -4.82
C ASP A 116 16.07 2.32 -3.56
N LEU A 117 14.91 2.89 -3.20
CA LEU A 117 14.07 2.39 -2.10
C LEU A 117 13.51 1.00 -2.42
N ILE A 118 13.04 0.77 -3.64
CA ILE A 118 12.57 -0.55 -4.07
C ILE A 118 13.70 -1.59 -4.08
N ASP A 119 14.90 -1.19 -4.49
CA ASP A 119 16.06 -2.10 -4.48
C ASP A 119 16.42 -2.50 -3.04
N VAL A 120 16.41 -1.54 -2.09
CA VAL A 120 16.61 -1.82 -0.66
C VAL A 120 15.51 -2.70 -0.09
N ALA A 121 14.24 -2.45 -0.44
CA ALA A 121 13.11 -3.27 -0.01
C ALA A 121 13.27 -4.73 -0.44
N LYS A 122 13.65 -4.95 -1.71
CA LYS A 122 13.91 -6.31 -2.24
C LYS A 122 15.06 -7.02 -1.52
N VAL A 123 16.16 -6.31 -1.30
CA VAL A 123 17.32 -6.85 -0.58
C VAL A 123 16.96 -7.21 0.86
N HIS A 124 16.16 -6.38 1.53
CA HIS A 124 15.75 -6.66 2.90
C HIS A 124 14.79 -7.84 2.98
N ALA A 125 13.76 -7.87 2.15
CA ALA A 125 12.78 -8.98 2.11
C ALA A 125 13.42 -10.32 1.75
N ALA A 126 14.48 -10.34 0.92
CA ALA A 126 15.21 -11.56 0.57
C ALA A 126 15.90 -12.25 1.76
N LYS A 127 16.07 -11.57 2.89
CA LYS A 127 16.58 -12.15 4.14
C LYS A 127 15.57 -13.08 4.81
N ASP A 128 14.28 -12.97 4.47
CA ASP A 128 13.20 -13.77 5.02
C ASP A 128 12.49 -14.56 3.89
N PRO A 129 12.87 -15.83 3.67
CA PRO A 129 12.24 -16.64 2.60
C PRO A 129 10.72 -16.81 2.73
N ALA A 130 10.15 -16.63 3.94
CA ALA A 130 8.70 -16.71 4.14
C ALA A 130 7.93 -15.59 3.42
N LEU A 131 8.60 -14.47 3.10
CA LEU A 131 8.00 -13.35 2.38
C LEU A 131 7.92 -13.60 0.85
N ALA A 132 8.79 -14.45 0.30
CA ALA A 132 8.94 -14.63 -1.15
C ALA A 132 7.63 -15.03 -1.87
N ALA A 133 6.75 -15.77 -1.20
CA ALA A 133 5.48 -16.22 -1.78
C ALA A 133 4.36 -15.16 -1.74
N ARG A 134 4.52 -14.11 -0.91
CA ARG A 134 3.41 -13.18 -0.58
C ARG A 134 3.77 -11.71 -0.77
N LEU A 135 5.03 -11.39 -1.10
CA LEU A 135 5.49 -9.99 -1.19
C LEU A 135 6.19 -9.74 -2.51
N CYS A 136 5.73 -8.72 -3.21
CA CYS A 136 6.32 -8.24 -4.45
C CYS A 136 6.57 -6.73 -4.36
N TYR A 137 7.74 -6.27 -4.79
CA TYR A 137 8.07 -4.85 -4.88
C TYR A 137 8.21 -4.39 -6.33
N MET A 138 7.58 -3.28 -6.65
CA MET A 138 7.54 -2.70 -7.99
C MET A 138 7.97 -1.23 -7.97
N HIS A 139 9.00 -0.90 -8.75
CA HIS A 139 9.34 0.48 -9.07
C HIS A 139 8.36 0.96 -10.14
N ASN A 140 7.36 1.71 -9.72
CA ASN A 140 6.34 2.27 -10.61
C ASN A 140 5.55 3.38 -9.90
N THR A 141 4.82 4.19 -10.66
CA THR A 141 3.85 5.14 -10.11
C THR A 141 2.48 4.49 -9.95
N ILE A 142 1.64 5.07 -9.08
CA ILE A 142 0.26 4.57 -8.93
C ILE A 142 -0.56 4.78 -10.21
N GLU A 143 -0.26 5.79 -11.00
CA GLU A 143 -0.92 6.07 -12.26
C GLU A 143 -0.71 4.93 -13.26
N GLU A 144 0.54 4.57 -13.50
CA GLU A 144 0.91 3.50 -14.42
C GLU A 144 0.44 2.14 -13.90
N HIS A 145 0.58 1.90 -12.60
CA HIS A 145 0.12 0.67 -11.99
C HIS A 145 -1.39 0.47 -12.13
N ALA A 146 -2.17 1.52 -11.91
CA ALA A 146 -3.63 1.47 -11.98
C ALA A 146 -4.15 1.21 -13.41
N ASP A 147 -3.42 1.61 -14.44
CA ASP A 147 -3.82 1.37 -15.83
C ASP A 147 -3.90 -0.13 -16.16
N HIS A 148 -3.11 -0.96 -15.48
CA HIS A 148 -3.03 -2.41 -15.71
C HIS A 148 -3.62 -3.24 -14.56
N ASN A 149 -3.96 -2.62 -13.42
CA ASN A 149 -4.38 -3.33 -12.20
C ASN A 149 -5.69 -2.77 -11.61
N LYS A 150 -6.66 -2.48 -12.48
CA LYS A 150 -8.00 -2.06 -12.03
C LYS A 150 -8.68 -3.18 -11.25
N GLU A 151 -9.40 -2.81 -10.19
CA GLU A 151 -10.22 -3.73 -9.39
C GLU A 151 -9.48 -4.99 -8.94
N THR A 152 -8.20 -4.85 -8.60
CA THR A 152 -7.30 -5.98 -8.28
C THR A 152 -7.15 -6.21 -6.79
N TYR A 153 -7.17 -5.14 -5.98
CA TYR A 153 -6.82 -5.18 -4.56
C TYR A 153 -8.03 -5.13 -3.65
N ASP A 154 -7.95 -5.86 -2.54
CA ASP A 154 -8.99 -5.86 -1.50
C ASP A 154 -8.88 -4.59 -0.63
N ALA A 155 -7.67 -4.07 -0.44
CA ALA A 155 -7.42 -2.76 0.15
C ALA A 155 -6.14 -2.12 -0.41
N VAL A 156 -6.12 -0.79 -0.37
CA VAL A 156 -4.96 0.03 -0.69
C VAL A 156 -4.56 0.81 0.55
N VAL A 157 -3.30 0.79 0.87
CA VAL A 157 -2.70 1.55 1.97
C VAL A 157 -1.78 2.61 1.37
N ALA A 158 -1.84 3.82 1.89
CA ALA A 158 -0.88 4.88 1.65
C ALA A 158 -0.56 5.54 2.99
N SER A 159 0.64 5.28 3.48
CA SER A 159 1.07 5.73 4.80
C SER A 159 2.29 6.63 4.67
N GLU A 160 2.19 7.89 5.14
CA GLU A 160 3.27 8.86 5.05
C GLU A 160 3.72 9.11 3.60
N VAL A 161 2.76 9.22 2.67
CA VAL A 161 3.04 9.45 1.24
C VAL A 161 2.25 10.62 0.67
N ILE A 162 1.04 10.89 1.16
CA ILE A 162 0.14 11.88 0.56
C ILE A 162 0.66 13.31 0.66
N GLU A 163 1.50 13.60 1.64
CA GLU A 163 2.21 14.87 1.81
C GLU A 163 3.29 15.10 0.76
N HIS A 164 3.79 14.01 0.13
CA HIS A 164 4.86 13.99 -0.85
C HIS A 164 4.37 13.93 -2.30
N VAL A 165 3.05 14.00 -2.52
CA VAL A 165 2.49 13.98 -3.87
C VAL A 165 2.07 15.37 -4.35
N ALA A 166 2.39 15.68 -5.60
CA ALA A 166 2.07 16.98 -6.22
C ALA A 166 0.56 17.12 -6.49
N ASP A 167 -0.11 16.09 -6.98
CA ASP A 167 -1.56 16.08 -7.22
C ASP A 167 -2.26 14.99 -6.39
N LYS A 168 -2.74 15.40 -5.22
CA LYS A 168 -3.42 14.50 -4.27
C LYS A 168 -4.70 13.89 -4.84
N LYS A 169 -5.41 14.63 -5.70
CA LYS A 169 -6.66 14.15 -6.30
C LYS A 169 -6.38 13.03 -7.27
N ILE A 170 -5.44 13.20 -8.18
CA ILE A 170 -5.03 12.17 -9.14
C ILE A 170 -4.56 10.93 -8.36
N PHE A 171 -3.69 11.11 -7.39
CA PHE A 171 -3.18 10.03 -6.54
C PHE A 171 -4.31 9.19 -5.92
N VAL A 172 -5.26 9.84 -5.24
CA VAL A 172 -6.39 9.14 -4.60
C VAL A 172 -7.30 8.47 -5.62
N ASP A 173 -7.63 9.13 -6.72
CA ASP A 173 -8.47 8.55 -7.79
C ASP A 173 -7.83 7.28 -8.37
N ARG A 174 -6.51 7.27 -8.54
CA ARG A 174 -5.76 6.11 -9.04
C ARG A 174 -5.68 4.98 -8.01
N CYS A 175 -5.45 5.29 -6.73
CA CYS A 175 -5.56 4.31 -5.65
C CYS A 175 -6.94 3.64 -5.64
N VAL A 176 -8.02 4.43 -5.72
CA VAL A 176 -9.39 3.92 -5.74
C VAL A 176 -9.67 3.06 -6.97
N ALA A 177 -9.11 3.40 -8.14
CA ALA A 177 -9.30 2.63 -9.37
C ALA A 177 -8.72 1.20 -9.27
N THR A 178 -7.75 0.95 -8.40
CA THR A 178 -7.17 -0.38 -8.19
C THR A 178 -7.98 -1.25 -7.23
N LEU A 179 -8.93 -0.66 -6.47
CA LEU A 179 -9.74 -1.38 -5.50
C LEU A 179 -10.82 -2.21 -6.17
N LYS A 180 -10.96 -3.47 -5.76
CA LYS A 180 -12.10 -4.31 -6.09
C LYS A 180 -13.39 -3.66 -5.63
N ASP A 181 -14.46 -3.88 -6.36
CA ASP A 181 -15.79 -3.55 -5.86
C ASP A 181 -16.08 -4.32 -4.56
N ALA A 182 -16.84 -3.69 -3.67
CA ALA A 182 -17.25 -4.37 -2.45
C ALA A 182 -18.08 -5.61 -2.84
N ILE A 183 -17.68 -6.77 -2.33
CA ILE A 183 -18.48 -7.99 -2.47
C ILE A 183 -19.85 -7.69 -1.82
N ARG A 184 -20.94 -7.77 -2.61
CA ARG A 184 -22.28 -7.84 -2.03
C ARG A 184 -22.35 -9.10 -1.20
N MET A 185 -22.32 -8.98 0.13
CA MET A 185 -22.69 -10.12 0.96
C MET A 185 -24.14 -10.49 0.61
N PRO A 186 -24.45 -11.75 0.32
CA PRO A 186 -25.84 -12.16 0.25
C PRO A 186 -26.48 -11.90 1.61
N MET A 187 -27.63 -11.20 1.60
CA MET A 187 -28.47 -10.98 2.77
C MET A 187 -28.99 -12.32 3.30
#